data_543ff9f2a6c067f268403043ce2edc14
#
_entry.id   543ff9f2a6c067f268403043ce2edc14
#
_cell.length_a   1.000
_cell.length_b   1.000
_cell.length_c   1.000
_cell.angle_alpha   90.00
_cell.angle_beta   90.00
_cell.angle_gamma   90.00
#
_symmetry.space_group_name_H-M   'P 1'
#
loop_
_entity.id
_entity.type
_entity.pdbx_description
1 polymer ?
#
loop_
_entity_poly.entity_id
_entity_poly.type
_entity_poly.pdbx_seq_one_letter_code
_entity_poly.pdbx_strand_id
1 'polypeptide(L)'
;MDYDKLIAPAAEAMRPSGIRKFFDLAAEMPECISLGVGEPDFKTPWAVREAGIESLEHGRTRYTSNAGLKELRAEVAKYLERRMGLHYDPLHEVLITVGGSEAIDMCIRTLVQPGDEVIIPEPCFVCYEPITTLSGGVPVHVACRQEDEFRLRADALKAAITPKTKLLIMPFPNNPTGAVMEREDLEAVAEVLRGTNIMVLSDEIYAELNYGLRPHVSIATLPGMAERTIVVNGFSRLTP
;
A
#
# COMPACT_ATOMS: atom_id res chain seq x y z
N MET A 1 39.10 4.84 -6.58
CA MET A 1 37.97 3.94 -6.87
C MET A 1 36.87 4.82 -7.50
N ASP A 2 36.34 4.40 -8.62
CA ASP A 2 35.29 5.15 -9.34
C ASP A 2 33.93 4.61 -8.86
N TYR A 3 33.30 5.31 -7.93
CA TYR A 3 32.06 4.88 -7.27
C TYR A 3 30.86 4.87 -8.22
N ASP A 4 30.87 5.74 -9.24
CA ASP A 4 29.77 5.84 -10.21
C ASP A 4 29.64 4.55 -11.03
N LYS A 5 30.75 3.86 -11.26
CA LYS A 5 30.73 2.54 -11.94
C LYS A 5 30.30 1.36 -11.07
N LEU A 6 30.13 1.57 -9.77
CA LEU A 6 29.69 0.53 -8.82
C LEU A 6 28.18 0.55 -8.57
N ILE A 7 27.53 1.66 -8.89
CA ILE A 7 26.08 1.82 -8.69
C ILE A 7 25.36 1.10 -9.85
N ALA A 8 24.36 0.30 -9.49
CA ALA A 8 23.51 -0.35 -10.49
C ALA A 8 22.79 0.71 -11.34
N PRO A 9 22.72 0.56 -12.67
CA PRO A 9 22.11 1.57 -13.54
C PRO A 9 20.68 1.94 -13.19
N ALA A 10 19.89 0.96 -12.72
CA ALA A 10 18.52 1.20 -12.27
C ALA A 10 18.48 2.11 -11.02
N ALA A 11 19.44 1.98 -10.10
CA ALA A 11 19.55 2.82 -8.91
C ALA A 11 20.07 4.23 -9.27
N GLU A 12 21.02 4.34 -10.20
CA GLU A 12 21.55 5.62 -10.69
C GLU A 12 20.45 6.45 -11.39
N ALA A 13 19.56 5.79 -12.13
CA ALA A 13 18.44 6.44 -12.81
C ALA A 13 17.35 6.97 -11.83
N MET A 14 17.35 6.53 -10.55
CA MET A 14 16.39 6.97 -9.56
C MET A 14 16.56 8.43 -9.20
N ARG A 15 15.49 9.21 -9.29
CA ARG A 15 15.47 10.59 -8.84
C ARG A 15 15.06 10.66 -7.37
N PRO A 16 15.82 11.40 -6.52
CA PRO A 16 15.39 11.65 -5.14
C PRO A 16 14.02 12.34 -5.10
N SER A 17 13.16 11.91 -4.19
CA SER A 17 11.88 12.61 -3.96
C SER A 17 12.12 14.05 -3.53
N GLY A 18 11.49 15.01 -4.22
CA GLY A 18 11.56 16.44 -3.87
C GLY A 18 10.87 16.80 -2.56
N ILE A 19 10.05 15.92 -2.00
CA ILE A 19 9.25 16.16 -0.79
C ILE A 19 10.12 16.46 0.42
N ARG A 20 11.27 15.79 0.59
CA ARG A 20 12.16 15.99 1.73
C ARG A 20 12.65 17.43 1.84
N LYS A 21 12.94 18.09 0.72
CA LYS A 21 13.39 19.50 0.73
C LYS A 21 12.35 20.43 1.35
N PHE A 22 11.07 20.14 1.16
CA PHE A 22 9.99 20.94 1.77
C PHE A 22 9.86 20.66 3.27
N PHE A 23 10.09 19.43 3.72
CA PHE A 23 10.09 19.10 5.15
C PHE A 23 11.26 19.77 5.88
N ASP A 24 12.46 19.74 5.29
CA ASP A 24 13.63 20.40 5.84
C ASP A 24 13.39 21.92 5.94
N LEU A 25 12.83 22.53 4.89
CA LEU A 25 12.48 23.96 4.88
C LEU A 25 11.41 24.29 5.92
N ALA A 26 10.37 23.47 6.05
CA ALA A 26 9.31 23.68 7.05
C ALA A 26 9.84 23.56 8.48
N ALA A 27 10.80 22.66 8.73
CA ALA A 27 11.44 22.51 10.03
C ALA A 27 12.27 23.73 10.44
N GLU A 28 12.78 24.51 9.48
CA GLU A 28 13.50 25.77 9.72
C GLU A 28 12.56 26.98 9.97
N MET A 29 11.24 26.78 9.80
CA MET A 29 10.22 27.82 9.93
C MET A 29 9.31 27.54 11.13
N PRO A 30 9.66 27.99 12.37
CA PRO A 30 8.87 27.70 13.58
C PRO A 30 7.43 28.20 13.55
N GLU A 31 7.16 29.23 12.74
CA GLU A 31 5.83 29.82 12.55
C GLU A 31 4.96 29.03 11.55
N CYS A 32 5.54 28.02 10.87
CA CYS A 32 4.86 27.29 9.81
C CYS A 32 3.94 26.23 10.39
N ILE A 33 2.65 26.30 10.04
CA ILE A 33 1.71 25.20 10.27
C ILE A 33 1.94 24.16 9.16
N SER A 34 2.69 23.11 9.48
CA SER A 34 2.99 22.06 8.52
C SER A 34 1.79 21.14 8.32
N LEU A 35 1.34 21.00 7.07
CA LEU A 35 0.39 19.98 6.62
C LEU A 35 1.12 18.87 5.82
N GLY A 36 2.44 18.81 5.95
CA GLY A 36 3.29 18.00 5.07
C GLY A 36 3.36 16.52 5.40
N VAL A 37 3.64 16.17 6.66
CA VAL A 37 3.73 14.76 7.08
C VAL A 37 2.36 14.28 7.55
N GLY A 38 1.77 13.34 6.82
CA GLY A 38 0.49 12.72 7.19
C GLY A 38 0.68 11.69 8.30
N GLU A 39 0.75 12.14 9.55
CA GLU A 39 0.75 11.25 10.72
C GLU A 39 -0.39 11.63 11.67
N PRO A 40 -0.96 10.65 12.40
CA PRO A 40 -1.96 10.94 13.42
C PRO A 40 -1.37 11.82 14.51
N ASP A 41 -2.10 12.88 14.90
CA ASP A 41 -1.71 13.78 15.98
C ASP A 41 -2.06 13.26 17.38
N PHE A 42 -2.53 12.01 17.47
CA PHE A 42 -2.83 11.30 18.70
C PHE A 42 -1.65 10.47 19.18
N LYS A 43 -1.42 10.48 20.48
CA LYS A 43 -0.47 9.53 21.08
C LYS A 43 -1.07 8.13 21.01
N THR A 44 -0.23 7.13 20.73
CA THR A 44 -0.63 5.72 20.82
C THR A 44 -1.37 5.46 22.15
N PRO A 45 -2.54 4.82 22.12
CA PRO A 45 -3.33 4.54 23.32
C PRO A 45 -2.52 3.89 24.42
N TRP A 46 -2.83 4.25 25.69
CA TRP A 46 -2.03 3.78 26.82
C TRP A 46 -1.94 2.26 26.90
N ALA A 47 -3.06 1.55 26.71
CA ALA A 47 -3.09 0.09 26.72
C ALA A 47 -2.11 -0.56 25.73
N VAL A 48 -1.95 0.04 24.54
CA VAL A 48 -0.98 -0.45 23.53
C VAL A 48 0.45 -0.19 23.98
N ARG A 49 0.72 1.00 24.55
CA ARG A 49 2.06 1.35 25.05
C ARG A 49 2.43 0.48 26.25
N GLU A 50 1.50 0.27 27.16
CA GLU A 50 1.67 -0.59 28.36
C GLU A 50 2.01 -2.02 27.96
N ALA A 51 1.25 -2.63 27.05
CA ALA A 51 1.54 -3.96 26.51
C ALA A 51 2.94 -4.07 25.86
N GLY A 52 3.38 -2.98 25.18
CA GLY A 52 4.74 -2.89 24.66
C GLY A 52 5.80 -2.89 25.76
N ILE A 53 5.61 -2.09 26.81
CA ILE A 53 6.51 -2.03 27.98
C ILE A 53 6.57 -3.41 28.66
N GLU A 54 5.43 -4.00 28.97
CA GLU A 54 5.35 -5.33 29.58
C GLU A 54 6.07 -6.40 28.74
N SER A 55 5.96 -6.34 27.42
CA SER A 55 6.63 -7.30 26.54
C SER A 55 8.15 -7.24 26.67
N LEU A 56 8.70 -6.03 26.84
CA LEU A 56 10.14 -5.82 27.07
C LEU A 56 10.55 -6.27 28.47
N GLU A 57 9.80 -5.92 29.50
CA GLU A 57 10.05 -6.34 30.89
C GLU A 57 10.04 -7.87 31.05
N HIS A 58 9.17 -8.58 30.33
CA HIS A 58 9.12 -10.03 30.29
C HIS A 58 10.12 -10.67 29.31
N GLY A 59 11.03 -9.89 28.73
CA GLY A 59 12.08 -10.39 27.85
C GLY A 59 11.58 -11.02 26.54
N ARG A 60 10.44 -10.57 26.01
CA ARG A 60 9.90 -11.05 24.74
C ARG A 60 10.65 -10.42 23.55
N THR A 61 11.98 -10.61 23.54
CA THR A 61 12.92 -9.99 22.58
C THR A 61 13.63 -11.01 21.69
N ARG A 62 13.04 -12.19 21.53
CA ARG A 62 13.61 -13.29 20.72
C ARG A 62 13.16 -13.20 19.27
N TYR A 63 13.88 -13.92 18.41
CA TYR A 63 13.46 -14.10 17.02
C TYR A 63 12.07 -14.72 16.92
N THR A 64 11.29 -14.27 15.94
CA THR A 64 10.01 -14.85 15.56
C THR A 64 10.18 -15.73 14.31
N SER A 65 9.09 -16.32 13.82
CA SER A 65 9.11 -16.91 12.48
C SER A 65 9.27 -15.82 11.42
N ASN A 66 9.76 -16.17 10.24
CA ASN A 66 9.92 -15.23 9.11
C ASN A 66 8.61 -14.56 8.71
N ALA A 67 7.47 -15.22 8.92
CA ALA A 67 6.17 -14.65 8.66
C ALA A 67 5.61 -13.78 9.80
N GLY A 68 6.35 -13.61 10.89
CA GLY A 68 5.94 -12.88 12.09
C GLY A 68 5.34 -13.76 13.18
N LEU A 69 5.03 -13.16 14.33
CA LEU A 69 4.42 -13.85 15.46
C LEU A 69 3.09 -14.50 15.05
N LYS A 70 2.93 -15.78 15.39
CA LYS A 70 1.73 -16.55 15.08
C LYS A 70 0.47 -15.91 15.68
N GLU A 71 0.57 -15.48 16.93
CA GLU A 71 -0.51 -14.81 17.66
C GLU A 71 -0.90 -13.50 16.99
N LEU A 72 0.07 -12.71 16.55
CA LEU A 72 -0.18 -11.46 15.84
C LEU A 72 -0.89 -11.72 14.50
N ARG A 73 -0.43 -12.70 13.72
CA ARG A 73 -1.08 -13.07 12.45
C ARG A 73 -2.53 -13.52 12.65
N ALA A 74 -2.80 -14.26 13.74
CA ALA A 74 -4.15 -14.67 14.10
C ALA A 74 -5.05 -13.45 14.43
N GLU A 75 -4.54 -12.49 15.18
CA GLU A 75 -5.30 -11.26 15.49
C GLU A 75 -5.50 -10.37 14.25
N VAL A 76 -4.51 -10.30 13.34
CA VAL A 76 -4.67 -9.61 12.05
C VAL A 76 -5.78 -10.26 11.21
N ALA A 77 -5.81 -11.59 11.10
CA ALA A 77 -6.85 -12.29 10.36
C ALA A 77 -8.25 -12.02 10.96
N LYS A 78 -8.39 -12.08 12.28
CA LYS A 78 -9.66 -11.73 12.97
C LYS A 78 -10.05 -10.25 12.76
N TYR A 79 -9.08 -9.35 12.75
CA TYR A 79 -9.32 -7.93 12.48
C TYR A 79 -9.89 -7.73 11.07
N LEU A 80 -9.23 -8.32 10.05
CA LEU A 80 -9.64 -8.22 8.65
C LEU A 80 -11.04 -8.82 8.43
N GLU A 81 -11.33 -9.95 9.05
CA GLU A 81 -12.66 -10.57 9.02
C GLU A 81 -13.72 -9.64 9.63
N ARG A 82 -13.49 -9.15 10.85
CA ARG A 82 -14.44 -8.30 11.56
C ARG A 82 -14.68 -6.95 10.90
N ARG A 83 -13.60 -6.31 10.37
CA ARG A 83 -13.66 -4.94 9.86
C ARG A 83 -13.95 -4.87 8.37
N MET A 84 -13.48 -5.85 7.61
CA MET A 84 -13.50 -5.79 6.15
C MET A 84 -14.22 -6.97 5.51
N GLY A 85 -14.60 -8.00 6.29
CA GLY A 85 -15.23 -9.22 5.76
C GLY A 85 -14.28 -10.09 4.95
N LEU A 86 -12.96 -9.98 5.21
CA LEU A 86 -11.92 -10.74 4.53
C LEU A 86 -11.49 -11.93 5.39
N HIS A 87 -11.50 -13.12 4.81
CA HIS A 87 -11.16 -14.36 5.48
C HIS A 87 -9.79 -14.86 4.99
N TYR A 88 -8.81 -14.90 5.89
CA TYR A 88 -7.46 -15.39 5.61
C TYR A 88 -7.02 -16.44 6.62
N ASP A 89 -6.33 -17.47 6.15
CA ASP A 89 -5.62 -18.40 7.04
C ASP A 89 -4.42 -17.67 7.66
N PRO A 90 -4.40 -17.50 9.00
CA PRO A 90 -3.32 -16.78 9.66
C PRO A 90 -1.95 -17.45 9.53
N LEU A 91 -1.90 -18.77 9.20
CA LEU A 91 -0.64 -19.50 9.08
C LEU A 91 -0.05 -19.50 7.66
N HIS A 92 -0.89 -19.29 6.65
CA HIS A 92 -0.46 -19.44 5.25
C HIS A 92 -0.70 -18.18 4.41
N GLU A 93 -1.61 -17.27 4.84
CA GLU A 93 -2.03 -16.12 4.05
C GLU A 93 -1.75 -14.76 4.71
N VAL A 94 -1.14 -14.74 5.91
CA VAL A 94 -0.78 -13.50 6.61
C VAL A 94 0.72 -13.42 6.84
N LEU A 95 1.32 -12.33 6.38
CA LEU A 95 2.73 -11.99 6.55
C LEU A 95 2.86 -10.64 7.25
N ILE A 96 3.71 -10.57 8.28
CA ILE A 96 4.05 -9.33 8.97
C ILE A 96 5.36 -8.77 8.42
N THR A 97 5.34 -7.50 8.04
CA THR A 97 6.48 -6.80 7.44
C THR A 97 6.85 -5.55 8.24
N VAL A 98 8.04 -5.01 7.98
CA VAL A 98 8.50 -3.72 8.55
C VAL A 98 7.88 -2.58 7.75
N GLY A 99 6.57 -2.36 7.98
CA GLY A 99 5.78 -1.35 7.29
C GLY A 99 5.23 -1.78 5.93
N GLY A 100 4.27 -0.98 5.41
CA GLY A 100 3.62 -1.25 4.13
C GLY A 100 4.57 -1.22 2.93
N SER A 101 5.62 -0.40 2.97
CA SER A 101 6.59 -0.32 1.87
C SER A 101 7.37 -1.63 1.66
N GLU A 102 7.69 -2.36 2.73
CA GLU A 102 8.30 -3.69 2.59
C GLU A 102 7.30 -4.69 2.00
N ALA A 103 6.04 -4.66 2.44
CA ALA A 103 4.99 -5.51 1.87
C ALA A 103 4.83 -5.27 0.36
N ILE A 104 4.81 -4.00 -0.07
CA ILE A 104 4.72 -3.60 -1.47
C ILE A 104 5.96 -4.09 -2.25
N ASP A 105 7.17 -3.89 -1.71
CA ASP A 105 8.43 -4.34 -2.34
C ASP A 105 8.43 -5.86 -2.51
N MET A 106 8.07 -6.61 -1.48
CA MET A 106 7.99 -8.08 -1.53
C MET A 106 6.98 -8.55 -2.58
N CYS A 107 5.79 -7.94 -2.64
CA CYS A 107 4.77 -8.28 -3.62
C CYS A 107 5.26 -8.03 -5.05
N ILE A 108 5.81 -6.85 -5.32
CA ILE A 108 6.28 -6.49 -6.67
C ILE A 108 7.43 -7.41 -7.08
N ARG A 109 8.44 -7.60 -6.22
CA ARG A 109 9.59 -8.50 -6.53
C ARG A 109 9.19 -9.95 -6.73
N THR A 110 8.11 -10.41 -6.07
CA THR A 110 7.63 -11.79 -6.22
C THR A 110 6.87 -12.00 -7.52
N LEU A 111 6.12 -11.00 -7.97
CA LEU A 111 5.20 -11.13 -9.09
C LEU A 111 5.77 -10.63 -10.43
N VAL A 112 6.59 -9.59 -10.39
CA VAL A 112 7.02 -8.83 -11.57
C VAL A 112 8.35 -9.36 -12.11
N GLN A 113 8.38 -9.66 -13.40
CA GLN A 113 9.60 -10.03 -14.15
C GLN A 113 10.05 -8.84 -15.01
N PRO A 114 11.31 -8.86 -15.50
CA PRO A 114 11.78 -7.82 -16.41
C PRO A 114 10.88 -7.68 -17.65
N GLY A 115 10.35 -6.46 -17.84
CA GLY A 115 9.46 -6.13 -18.95
C GLY A 115 7.97 -6.31 -18.69
N ASP A 116 7.57 -6.88 -17.54
CA ASP A 116 6.18 -6.87 -17.10
C ASP A 116 5.72 -5.45 -16.78
N GLU A 117 4.49 -5.12 -17.12
CA GLU A 117 3.90 -3.83 -16.84
C GLU A 117 3.13 -3.83 -15.52
N VAL A 118 3.34 -2.77 -14.74
CA VAL A 118 2.62 -2.51 -13.49
C VAL A 118 1.82 -1.22 -13.65
N ILE A 119 0.50 -1.32 -13.58
CA ILE A 119 -0.39 -0.16 -13.66
C ILE A 119 -0.41 0.56 -12.30
N ILE A 120 -0.13 1.86 -12.33
CA ILE A 120 -0.03 2.73 -11.16
C ILE A 120 -0.95 3.93 -11.35
N PRO A 121 -2.07 4.03 -10.62
CA PRO A 121 -2.91 5.22 -10.58
C PRO A 121 -2.15 6.42 -10.01
N GLU A 122 -2.29 7.59 -10.61
CA GLU A 122 -1.64 8.83 -10.18
C GLU A 122 -2.66 9.96 -9.95
N PRO A 123 -2.41 10.84 -8.95
CA PRO A 123 -1.26 10.89 -8.03
C PRO A 123 -1.29 9.77 -6.99
N CYS A 124 -0.10 9.33 -6.54
CA CYS A 124 0.01 8.22 -5.61
C CYS A 124 1.24 8.34 -4.68
N PHE A 125 1.38 7.40 -3.76
CA PHE A 125 2.54 7.30 -2.90
C PHE A 125 3.82 6.98 -3.69
N VAL A 126 4.89 7.65 -3.34
CA VAL A 126 6.15 7.73 -4.12
C VAL A 126 6.92 6.42 -4.25
N CYS A 127 6.57 5.34 -3.55
CA CYS A 127 7.36 4.10 -3.56
C CYS A 127 7.02 3.15 -4.71
N TYR A 128 5.83 3.23 -5.32
CA TYR A 128 5.38 2.22 -6.29
C TYR A 128 6.22 2.18 -7.56
N GLU A 129 6.46 3.33 -8.17
CA GLU A 129 7.27 3.45 -9.39
C GLU A 129 8.71 3.01 -9.17
N PRO A 130 9.44 3.52 -8.15
CA PRO A 130 10.81 3.09 -7.87
C PRO A 130 10.93 1.58 -7.63
N ILE A 131 10.04 0.99 -6.84
CA ILE A 131 10.07 -0.44 -6.55
C ILE A 131 9.81 -1.25 -7.84
N THR A 132 8.85 -0.83 -8.66
CA THR A 132 8.57 -1.45 -9.97
C THR A 132 9.81 -1.43 -10.85
N THR A 133 10.44 -0.26 -11.01
CA THR A 133 11.63 -0.08 -11.84
C THR A 133 12.83 -0.91 -11.33
N LEU A 134 13.09 -0.90 -10.01
CA LEU A 134 14.16 -1.69 -9.40
C LEU A 134 13.92 -3.20 -9.51
N SER A 135 12.68 -3.62 -9.68
CA SER A 135 12.31 -5.03 -9.94
C SER A 135 12.40 -5.40 -11.43
N GLY A 136 12.75 -4.45 -12.30
CA GLY A 136 12.82 -4.65 -13.77
C GLY A 136 11.47 -4.50 -14.47
N GLY A 137 10.41 -4.17 -13.74
CA GLY A 137 9.08 -3.90 -14.30
C GLY A 137 9.01 -2.53 -14.99
N VAL A 138 7.98 -2.36 -15.79
CA VAL A 138 7.66 -1.11 -16.51
C VAL A 138 6.46 -0.46 -15.84
N PRO A 139 6.62 0.70 -15.18
CA PRO A 139 5.50 1.43 -14.63
C PRO A 139 4.62 2.01 -15.76
N VAL A 140 3.31 1.79 -15.67
CA VAL A 140 2.29 2.32 -16.58
C VAL A 140 1.35 3.22 -15.77
N HIS A 141 1.49 4.52 -15.94
CA HIS A 141 0.75 5.51 -15.17
C HIS A 141 -0.66 5.73 -15.72
N VAL A 142 -1.66 5.72 -14.84
CA VAL A 142 -3.05 6.05 -15.17
C VAL A 142 -3.47 7.26 -14.35
N ALA A 143 -3.76 8.36 -15.04
CA ALA A 143 -4.16 9.59 -14.38
C ALA A 143 -5.56 9.49 -13.76
N CYS A 144 -5.64 9.67 -12.44
CA CYS A 144 -6.87 9.91 -11.72
C CYS A 144 -7.10 11.42 -11.64
N ARG A 145 -8.19 11.91 -12.20
CA ARG A 145 -8.43 13.33 -12.40
C ARG A 145 -9.30 13.94 -11.31
N GLN A 146 -9.15 15.23 -11.10
CA GLN A 146 -9.94 15.97 -10.11
C GLN A 146 -11.45 15.94 -10.45
N GLU A 147 -11.83 16.00 -11.72
CA GLU A 147 -13.22 15.88 -12.18
C GLU A 147 -13.87 14.53 -11.84
N ASP A 148 -13.06 13.48 -11.64
CA ASP A 148 -13.48 12.14 -11.20
C ASP A 148 -13.19 11.92 -9.69
N GLU A 149 -13.03 12.99 -8.92
CA GLU A 149 -12.69 12.93 -7.48
C GLU A 149 -11.41 12.13 -7.22
N PHE A 150 -10.47 12.12 -8.16
CA PHE A 150 -9.24 11.32 -8.13
C PHE A 150 -9.45 9.81 -8.02
N ARG A 151 -10.60 9.30 -8.44
CA ARG A 151 -10.90 7.86 -8.52
C ARG A 151 -10.30 7.24 -9.77
N LEU A 152 -9.95 5.95 -9.70
CA LEU A 152 -9.54 5.18 -10.87
C LEU A 152 -10.76 4.84 -11.71
N ARG A 153 -10.82 5.38 -12.93
CA ARG A 153 -11.87 5.08 -13.89
C ARG A 153 -11.62 3.75 -14.59
N ALA A 154 -12.68 2.93 -14.69
CA ALA A 154 -12.60 1.61 -15.31
C ALA A 154 -12.23 1.68 -16.81
N ASP A 155 -12.69 2.71 -17.53
CA ASP A 155 -12.34 2.96 -18.94
C ASP A 155 -10.87 3.33 -19.10
N ALA A 156 -10.31 4.17 -18.21
CA ALA A 156 -8.91 4.51 -18.18
C ALA A 156 -8.03 3.28 -17.85
N LEU A 157 -8.44 2.49 -16.87
CA LEU A 157 -7.78 1.21 -16.58
C LEU A 157 -7.77 0.29 -17.79
N LYS A 158 -8.93 0.09 -18.42
CA LYS A 158 -9.06 -0.77 -19.62
C LYS A 158 -8.16 -0.34 -20.76
N ALA A 159 -8.01 0.97 -20.97
CA ALA A 159 -7.16 1.52 -22.02
C ALA A 159 -5.66 1.31 -21.73
N ALA A 160 -5.26 1.18 -20.47
CA ALA A 160 -3.88 0.98 -20.05
C ALA A 160 -3.44 -0.50 -20.08
N ILE A 161 -4.37 -1.44 -20.13
CA ILE A 161 -4.07 -2.87 -20.11
C ILE A 161 -3.49 -3.31 -21.45
N THR A 162 -2.36 -4.02 -21.40
CA THR A 162 -1.72 -4.69 -22.54
C THR A 162 -1.50 -6.18 -22.23
N PRO A 163 -1.05 -6.99 -23.20
CA PRO A 163 -0.66 -8.37 -22.92
C PRO A 163 0.53 -8.52 -21.93
N LYS A 164 1.24 -7.45 -21.63
CA LYS A 164 2.34 -7.41 -20.67
C LYS A 164 1.92 -7.00 -19.26
N THR A 165 0.68 -6.54 -19.08
CA THR A 165 0.18 -6.08 -17.79
C THR A 165 0.11 -7.25 -16.81
N LYS A 166 0.88 -7.16 -15.74
CA LYS A 166 1.03 -8.18 -14.71
C LYS A 166 0.32 -7.82 -13.41
N LEU A 167 0.40 -6.55 -13.02
CA LEU A 167 -0.05 -6.08 -11.72
C LEU A 167 -0.78 -4.74 -11.86
N LEU A 168 -1.88 -4.60 -11.12
CA LEU A 168 -2.54 -3.33 -10.86
C LEU A 168 -2.33 -2.97 -9.40
N ILE A 169 -1.81 -1.77 -9.12
CA ILE A 169 -1.76 -1.21 -7.78
C ILE A 169 -3.03 -0.41 -7.53
N MET A 170 -3.72 -0.69 -6.42
CA MET A 170 -4.94 -0.02 -5.98
C MET A 170 -4.68 0.68 -4.65
N PRO A 171 -4.20 1.94 -4.66
CA PRO A 171 -3.80 2.66 -3.44
C PRO A 171 -4.98 3.49 -2.90
N PHE A 172 -6.01 2.84 -2.38
CA PHE A 172 -7.20 3.53 -1.87
C PHE A 172 -7.63 3.03 -0.49
N PRO A 173 -7.92 3.94 0.47
CA PRO A 173 -7.89 5.41 0.38
C PRO A 173 -6.51 5.95 0.03
N ASN A 174 -6.47 6.96 -0.84
CA ASN A 174 -5.26 7.36 -1.55
C ASN A 174 -4.39 8.36 -0.75
N ASN A 175 -3.09 8.18 -0.82
CA ASN A 175 -2.09 9.18 -0.50
C ASN A 175 -1.48 9.71 -1.81
N PRO A 176 -1.62 11.01 -2.19
CA PRO A 176 -1.88 12.16 -1.30
C PRO A 176 -3.30 12.73 -1.35
N THR A 177 -4.21 12.25 -2.19
CA THR A 177 -5.47 12.94 -2.49
C THR A 177 -6.56 12.73 -1.45
N GLY A 178 -6.47 11.66 -0.64
CA GLY A 178 -7.55 11.23 0.24
C GLY A 178 -8.75 10.61 -0.50
N ALA A 179 -8.63 10.39 -1.81
CA ALA A 179 -9.68 9.77 -2.61
C ALA A 179 -10.00 8.37 -2.12
N VAL A 180 -11.28 8.03 -2.14
CA VAL A 180 -11.80 6.69 -1.83
C VAL A 180 -12.52 6.13 -3.05
N MET A 181 -12.47 4.81 -3.21
CA MET A 181 -13.26 4.11 -4.22
C MET A 181 -14.52 3.58 -3.57
N GLU A 182 -15.65 3.91 -4.12
CA GLU A 182 -16.93 3.34 -3.70
C GLU A 182 -17.12 1.93 -4.26
N ARG A 183 -18.06 1.16 -3.72
CA ARG A 183 -18.33 -0.21 -4.19
C ARG A 183 -18.56 -0.27 -5.70
N GLU A 184 -19.31 0.67 -6.24
CA GLU A 184 -19.67 0.74 -7.64
C GLU A 184 -18.44 0.96 -8.54
N ASP A 185 -17.48 1.77 -8.08
CA ASP A 185 -16.20 2.00 -8.77
C ASP A 185 -15.35 0.72 -8.76
N LEU A 186 -15.29 0.03 -7.61
CA LEU A 186 -14.55 -1.22 -7.46
C LEU A 186 -15.16 -2.35 -8.29
N GLU A 187 -16.49 -2.44 -8.38
CA GLU A 187 -17.19 -3.39 -9.24
C GLU A 187 -16.87 -3.16 -10.73
N ALA A 188 -16.81 -1.90 -11.15
CA ALA A 188 -16.41 -1.56 -12.51
C ALA A 188 -14.95 -1.95 -12.82
N VAL A 189 -14.04 -1.74 -11.86
CA VAL A 189 -12.63 -2.19 -11.97
C VAL A 189 -12.56 -3.72 -12.01
N ALA A 190 -13.27 -4.42 -11.13
CA ALA A 190 -13.32 -5.88 -11.09
C ALA A 190 -13.82 -6.47 -12.41
N GLU A 191 -14.82 -5.84 -13.06
CA GLU A 191 -15.32 -6.26 -14.37
C GLU A 191 -14.25 -6.15 -15.46
N VAL A 192 -13.44 -5.08 -15.45
CA VAL A 192 -12.31 -4.93 -16.39
C VAL A 192 -11.27 -6.03 -16.19
N LEU A 193 -11.03 -6.46 -14.96
CA LEU A 193 -10.04 -7.50 -14.64
C LEU A 193 -10.56 -8.93 -14.89
N ARG A 194 -11.86 -9.11 -15.08
CA ARG A 194 -12.45 -10.43 -15.30
C ARG A 194 -11.87 -11.10 -16.55
N GLY A 195 -11.50 -12.38 -16.43
CA GLY A 195 -10.90 -13.14 -17.53
C GLY A 195 -9.44 -12.78 -17.84
N THR A 196 -8.82 -11.87 -17.07
CA THR A 196 -7.39 -11.58 -17.16
C THR A 196 -6.60 -12.33 -16.10
N ASN A 197 -5.27 -12.41 -16.27
CA ASN A 197 -4.33 -12.92 -15.26
C ASN A 197 -3.64 -11.79 -14.46
N ILE A 198 -4.23 -10.59 -14.45
CA ILE A 198 -3.68 -9.45 -13.74
C ILE A 198 -3.95 -9.62 -12.25
N MET A 199 -2.88 -9.53 -11.45
CA MET A 199 -2.96 -9.49 -9.98
C MET A 199 -3.27 -8.08 -9.50
N VAL A 200 -3.83 -7.96 -8.31
CA VAL A 200 -4.10 -6.67 -7.67
C VAL A 200 -3.30 -6.57 -6.37
N LEU A 201 -2.56 -5.49 -6.21
CA LEU A 201 -1.98 -5.07 -4.95
C LEU A 201 -2.86 -3.95 -4.39
N SER A 202 -3.72 -4.29 -3.44
CA SER A 202 -4.62 -3.32 -2.79
C SER A 202 -3.94 -2.75 -1.55
N ASP A 203 -3.42 -1.54 -1.67
CA ASP A 203 -2.84 -0.83 -0.52
C ASP A 203 -3.94 -0.09 0.22
N GLU A 204 -4.39 -0.71 1.30
CA GLU A 204 -5.50 -0.27 2.15
C GLU A 204 -5.01 0.26 3.50
N ILE A 205 -3.77 0.78 3.56
CA ILE A 205 -3.14 1.28 4.79
C ILE A 205 -3.98 2.37 5.49
N TYR A 206 -4.80 3.09 4.75
CA TYR A 206 -5.67 4.17 5.24
C TYR A 206 -7.14 3.76 5.39
N ALA A 207 -7.47 2.47 5.34
CA ALA A 207 -8.84 1.98 5.39
C ALA A 207 -9.66 2.51 6.60
N GLU A 208 -9.01 2.69 7.76
CA GLU A 208 -9.65 3.23 8.97
C GLU A 208 -9.69 4.77 9.01
N LEU A 209 -8.96 5.46 8.15
CA LEU A 209 -8.96 6.93 8.05
C LEU A 209 -9.93 7.40 6.94
N ASN A 210 -11.09 6.79 6.88
CA ASN A 210 -12.16 7.17 5.97
C ASN A 210 -13.16 8.08 6.70
N TYR A 211 -13.23 9.33 6.26
CA TYR A 211 -14.12 10.35 6.82
C TYR A 211 -15.47 10.45 6.09
N GLY A 212 -15.71 9.57 5.12
CA GLY A 212 -16.96 9.47 4.38
C GLY A 212 -18.10 8.88 5.21
N LEU A 213 -19.31 8.96 4.66
CA LEU A 213 -20.51 8.37 5.29
C LEU A 213 -20.59 6.83 5.12
N ARG A 214 -19.83 6.28 4.18
CA ARG A 214 -19.80 4.84 3.89
C ARG A 214 -18.52 4.22 4.44
N PRO A 215 -18.58 2.99 4.96
CA PRO A 215 -17.37 2.27 5.38
C PRO A 215 -16.49 1.96 4.17
N HIS A 216 -15.18 1.80 4.41
CA HIS A 216 -14.26 1.29 3.41
C HIS A 216 -14.70 -0.07 2.89
N VAL A 217 -14.57 -0.27 1.59
CA VAL A 217 -14.81 -1.56 0.92
C VAL A 217 -13.50 -2.02 0.29
N SER A 218 -13.05 -3.22 0.65
CA SER A 218 -11.92 -3.84 -0.01
C SER A 218 -12.34 -4.48 -1.33
N ILE A 219 -11.55 -4.27 -2.39
CA ILE A 219 -11.79 -4.93 -3.68
C ILE A 219 -11.72 -6.46 -3.55
N ALA A 220 -10.94 -6.98 -2.60
CA ALA A 220 -10.83 -8.41 -2.33
C ALA A 220 -12.16 -9.07 -1.89
N THR A 221 -13.14 -8.27 -1.44
CA THR A 221 -14.47 -8.78 -1.06
C THR A 221 -15.41 -9.00 -2.26
N LEU A 222 -15.04 -8.51 -3.43
CA LEU A 222 -15.87 -8.65 -4.62
C LEU A 222 -15.72 -10.03 -5.27
N PRO A 223 -16.77 -10.54 -5.94
CA PRO A 223 -16.71 -11.84 -6.60
C PRO A 223 -15.55 -11.95 -7.60
N GLY A 224 -14.73 -13.00 -7.48
CA GLY A 224 -13.59 -13.27 -8.36
C GLY A 224 -12.37 -12.38 -8.11
N MET A 225 -12.35 -11.66 -6.97
CA MET A 225 -11.22 -10.78 -6.64
C MET A 225 -10.35 -11.30 -5.50
N ALA A 226 -10.87 -12.15 -4.61
CA ALA A 226 -10.11 -12.67 -3.46
C ALA A 226 -8.83 -13.41 -3.91
N GLU A 227 -8.93 -14.28 -4.91
CA GLU A 227 -7.85 -15.13 -5.39
C GLU A 227 -6.75 -14.39 -6.17
N ARG A 228 -6.99 -13.12 -6.54
CA ARG A 228 -6.03 -12.29 -7.29
C ARG A 228 -5.58 -11.04 -6.55
N THR A 229 -6.05 -10.82 -5.31
CA THR A 229 -5.76 -9.60 -4.57
C THR A 229 -4.87 -9.89 -3.37
N ILE A 230 -3.77 -9.14 -3.28
CA ILE A 230 -2.94 -9.06 -2.09
C ILE A 230 -3.30 -7.75 -1.40
N VAL A 231 -3.79 -7.84 -0.16
CA VAL A 231 -4.16 -6.67 0.64
C VAL A 231 -2.98 -6.26 1.52
N VAL A 232 -2.58 -5.00 1.43
CA VAL A 232 -1.60 -4.36 2.32
C VAL A 232 -2.34 -3.48 3.29
N ASN A 233 -2.10 -3.69 4.59
CA ASN A 233 -2.67 -2.89 5.66
C ASN A 233 -1.63 -2.70 6.78
N GLY A 234 -1.92 -1.91 7.81
CA GLY A 234 -0.94 -1.70 8.88
C GLY A 234 -1.46 -0.94 10.09
N PHE A 235 -0.87 -1.23 11.24
CA PHE A 235 -1.28 -0.68 12.54
C PHE A 235 -1.00 0.82 12.68
N SER A 236 -0.08 1.38 11.91
CA SER A 236 0.31 2.79 12.01
C SER A 236 -0.82 3.77 11.68
N ARG A 237 -1.92 3.28 11.11
CA ARG A 237 -3.09 4.07 10.68
C ARG A 237 -4.42 3.51 11.20
N LEU A 238 -4.38 2.57 12.16
CA LEU A 238 -5.57 1.86 12.65
C LEU A 238 -6.26 2.52 13.83
N THR A 239 -5.58 3.40 14.55
CA THR A 239 -6.11 3.99 15.77
C THR A 239 -6.11 5.50 15.67
N PRO A 240 -7.23 6.12 16.00
CA PRO A 240 -7.23 7.52 16.37
C PRO A 240 -6.40 7.74 17.63
#